data_4f3e4d84688fe916d687a8971387f464
#
_entry.id   4f3e4d84688fe916d687a8971387f464
#
_cell.length_a   1.000
_cell.length_b   1.000
_cell.length_c   1.000
_cell.angle_alpha   90.00
_cell.angle_beta   90.00
_cell.angle_gamma   90.00
#
_symmetry.space_group_name_H-M   'P 1'
#
loop_
_entity.id
_entity.type
_entity.pdbx_description
1 polymer ?
#
loop_
_entity_poly.entity_id
_entity_poly.type
_entity_poly.pdbx_seq_one_letter_code
_entity_poly.pdbx_strand_id
1 'polypeptide(L)'
;MELRQLRYFVTVAEERHFGRAAERLHIGQPAVSQQIRRLERELGADLFDRSPRHVRLTPAGERFLPEARAVLAAESRALAVAAAFAQEYAGTLRLGTSAGLGSRLDDVLDALARRAPHLAVELVAAPTGERLDRVAAGSLDATFVRGARGGGALRFLPLWEEPLVIALPARHRLSRGRDVALADLAPLPLRLVPRHRNPALADLVAGACREAGFAPLPGPPAGSLHDTLAAIGAGPPTWTVVYASQAGQLRPARVAFRPPRGRTLALTTALCVRAEAPTPFLPLLRAACAAAGDRHE
;
A
#
# COMPACT_ATOMS: atom_id res chain seq x y z
N MET A 1 25.61 25.16 -10.30
CA MET A 1 24.44 26.00 -10.69
C MET A 1 23.19 25.41 -10.05
N GLU A 2 22.40 26.23 -9.34
CA GLU A 2 21.19 25.85 -8.61
C GLU A 2 19.97 26.59 -9.16
N LEU A 3 18.79 25.99 -9.13
CA LEU A 3 17.54 26.63 -9.59
C LEU A 3 17.24 27.98 -8.90
N ARG A 4 17.61 28.08 -7.62
CA ARG A 4 17.50 29.33 -6.87
C ARG A 4 18.35 30.47 -7.47
N GLN A 5 19.54 30.17 -7.94
CA GLN A 5 20.42 31.15 -8.59
C GLN A 5 19.82 31.63 -9.91
N LEU A 6 19.22 30.71 -10.69
CA LEU A 6 18.52 31.07 -11.92
C LEU A 6 17.31 31.97 -11.66
N ARG A 7 16.50 31.67 -10.61
CA ARG A 7 15.40 32.55 -10.21
C ARG A 7 15.88 33.96 -9.86
N TYR A 8 16.95 34.09 -9.09
CA TYR A 8 17.51 35.39 -8.74
C TYR A 8 18.02 36.12 -9.96
N PHE A 9 18.74 35.44 -10.87
CA PHE A 9 19.22 36.02 -12.12
C PHE A 9 18.07 36.58 -12.98
N VAL A 10 17.05 35.75 -13.22
CA VAL A 10 15.86 36.16 -14.02
C VAL A 10 15.15 37.35 -13.36
N THR A 11 14.95 37.32 -12.04
CA THR A 11 14.29 38.42 -11.31
C THR A 11 15.08 39.71 -11.39
N VAL A 12 16.41 39.68 -11.22
CA VAL A 12 17.25 40.88 -11.37
C VAL A 12 17.23 41.42 -12.80
N ALA A 13 17.22 40.54 -13.83
CA ALA A 13 17.12 40.92 -15.22
C ALA A 13 15.79 41.62 -15.53
N GLU A 14 14.68 41.14 -14.95
CA GLU A 14 13.34 41.75 -15.11
C GLU A 14 13.23 43.11 -14.41
N GLU A 15 13.65 43.17 -13.13
CA GLU A 15 13.57 44.37 -12.32
C GLU A 15 14.62 45.45 -12.71
N ARG A 16 15.72 45.04 -13.33
CA ARG A 16 16.86 45.90 -13.66
C ARG A 16 17.38 46.68 -12.47
N HIS A 17 17.19 46.08 -11.26
CA HIS A 17 17.56 46.70 -10.00
C HIS A 17 17.65 45.62 -8.90
N PHE A 18 18.82 45.48 -8.28
CA PHE A 18 19.05 44.47 -7.23
C PHE A 18 18.16 44.65 -6.00
N GLY A 19 17.89 45.91 -5.58
CA GLY A 19 17.00 46.19 -4.44
C GLY A 19 15.56 45.75 -4.69
N ARG A 20 14.97 46.10 -5.85
CA ARG A 20 13.60 45.67 -6.21
C ARG A 20 13.51 44.18 -6.41
N ALA A 21 14.53 43.55 -7.00
CA ALA A 21 14.58 42.11 -7.11
C ALA A 21 14.61 41.44 -5.73
N ALA A 22 15.37 41.97 -4.79
CA ALA A 22 15.42 41.46 -3.41
C ALA A 22 14.07 41.60 -2.68
N GLU A 23 13.40 42.75 -2.83
CA GLU A 23 12.04 42.97 -2.32
C GLU A 23 11.04 41.97 -2.88
N ARG A 24 11.04 41.77 -4.21
CA ARG A 24 10.17 40.80 -4.90
C ARG A 24 10.45 39.33 -4.48
N LEU A 25 11.68 39.03 -4.14
CA LEU A 25 12.12 37.71 -3.67
C LEU A 25 11.98 37.55 -2.14
N HIS A 26 11.57 38.59 -1.41
CA HIS A 26 11.45 38.62 0.05
C HIS A 26 12.74 38.24 0.79
N ILE A 27 13.89 38.72 0.26
CA ILE A 27 15.21 38.49 0.85
C ILE A 27 16.06 39.74 0.88
N GLY A 28 17.20 39.72 1.59
CA GLY A 28 18.12 40.83 1.60
C GLY A 28 18.90 40.99 0.28
N GLN A 29 19.06 42.23 -0.19
CA GLN A 29 19.85 42.55 -1.39
C GLN A 29 21.29 41.95 -1.38
N PRO A 30 22.03 41.93 -0.24
CA PRO A 30 23.34 41.25 -0.20
C PRO A 30 23.29 39.77 -0.62
N ALA A 31 22.23 39.04 -0.21
CA ALA A 31 22.06 37.64 -0.54
C ALA A 31 21.84 37.43 -2.04
N VAL A 32 21.00 38.26 -2.67
CA VAL A 32 20.81 38.22 -4.14
C VAL A 32 22.14 38.45 -4.86
N SER A 33 22.85 39.53 -4.47
CA SER A 33 24.13 39.89 -5.08
C SER A 33 25.19 38.79 -4.93
N GLN A 34 25.24 38.14 -3.77
CA GLN A 34 26.17 37.04 -3.51
C GLN A 34 25.85 35.81 -4.39
N GLN A 35 24.58 35.45 -4.53
CA GLN A 35 24.18 34.30 -5.35
C GLN A 35 24.40 34.55 -6.85
N ILE A 36 24.18 35.77 -7.33
CA ILE A 36 24.50 36.14 -8.71
C ILE A 36 26.01 36.02 -8.94
N ARG A 37 26.85 36.57 -8.04
CA ARG A 37 28.32 36.44 -8.17
C ARG A 37 28.79 34.98 -8.15
N ARG A 38 28.11 34.12 -7.39
CA ARG A 38 28.41 32.69 -7.37
C ARG A 38 28.05 32.05 -8.71
N LEU A 39 26.89 32.39 -9.28
CA LEU A 39 26.47 31.91 -10.60
C LEU A 39 27.45 32.37 -11.70
N GLU A 40 27.83 33.64 -11.72
CA GLU A 40 28.80 34.21 -12.66
C GLU A 40 30.15 33.50 -12.60
N ARG A 41 30.63 33.22 -11.39
CA ARG A 41 31.89 32.44 -11.20
C ARG A 41 31.79 31.00 -11.70
N GLU A 42 30.64 30.36 -11.47
CA GLU A 42 30.41 29.00 -11.93
C GLU A 42 30.33 28.93 -13.47
N LEU A 43 29.75 29.96 -14.10
CA LEU A 43 29.64 30.07 -15.57
C LEU A 43 30.88 30.61 -16.24
N GLY A 44 31.83 31.21 -15.49
CA GLY A 44 33.01 31.83 -16.01
C GLY A 44 32.75 33.12 -16.82
N ALA A 45 31.60 33.77 -16.62
CA ALA A 45 31.17 34.96 -17.36
C ALA A 45 30.33 35.87 -16.49
N ASP A 46 30.54 37.18 -16.57
CA ASP A 46 29.67 38.17 -15.96
C ASP A 46 28.33 38.27 -16.71
N LEU A 47 27.25 38.18 -15.99
CA LEU A 47 25.89 38.25 -16.57
C LEU A 47 25.31 39.66 -16.49
N PHE A 48 25.80 40.50 -15.55
CA PHE A 48 25.38 41.88 -15.40
C PHE A 48 26.55 42.87 -15.50
N ASP A 49 26.31 43.95 -16.21
CA ASP A 49 27.15 45.13 -16.14
C ASP A 49 26.85 45.87 -14.83
N ARG A 50 27.88 46.09 -14.03
CA ARG A 50 27.79 46.68 -12.69
C ARG A 50 28.16 48.15 -12.68
N SER A 51 27.72 48.89 -13.64
CA SER A 51 27.89 50.34 -13.57
C SER A 51 27.06 50.94 -12.43
N PRO A 52 27.54 52.00 -11.75
CA PRO A 52 26.87 52.57 -10.55
C PRO A 52 25.47 53.13 -10.78
N ARG A 53 25.08 53.33 -12.02
CA ARG A 53 23.79 53.99 -12.38
C ARG A 53 22.74 53.08 -12.97
N HIS A 54 23.10 51.92 -13.53
CA HIS A 54 22.16 51.04 -14.20
C HIS A 54 22.62 49.56 -14.11
N VAL A 55 21.67 48.69 -13.83
CA VAL A 55 21.85 47.23 -13.93
C VAL A 55 21.40 46.80 -15.33
N ARG A 56 22.33 46.38 -16.18
CA ARG A 56 22.07 45.88 -17.53
C ARG A 56 22.66 44.49 -17.69
N LEU A 57 22.06 43.71 -18.56
CA LEU A 57 22.65 42.40 -18.94
C LEU A 57 23.90 42.65 -19.80
N THR A 58 24.90 41.82 -19.63
CA THR A 58 26.00 41.71 -20.59
C THR A 58 25.55 40.90 -21.82
N PRO A 59 26.30 40.86 -22.94
CA PRO A 59 25.97 39.97 -24.05
C PRO A 59 25.89 38.47 -23.62
N ALA A 60 26.66 38.05 -22.61
CA ALA A 60 26.53 36.74 -22.02
C ALA A 60 25.22 36.57 -21.23
N GLY A 61 24.84 37.58 -20.46
CA GLY A 61 23.56 37.63 -19.74
C GLY A 61 22.35 37.60 -20.65
N GLU A 62 22.40 38.36 -21.78
CA GLU A 62 21.31 38.37 -22.79
C GLU A 62 21.12 36.99 -23.45
N ARG A 63 22.21 36.29 -23.75
CA ARG A 63 22.16 34.91 -24.28
C ARG A 63 21.75 33.88 -23.24
N PHE A 64 22.12 34.07 -22.00
CA PHE A 64 21.79 33.14 -20.93
C PHE A 64 20.37 33.27 -20.39
N LEU A 65 19.75 34.45 -20.50
CA LEU A 65 18.41 34.71 -19.99
C LEU A 65 17.34 33.77 -20.54
N PRO A 66 17.23 33.52 -21.87
CA PRO A 66 16.25 32.57 -22.40
C PRO A 66 16.49 31.15 -21.88
N GLU A 67 17.72 30.71 -21.73
CA GLU A 67 18.07 29.36 -21.22
C GLU A 67 17.69 29.22 -19.73
N ALA A 68 17.99 30.22 -18.93
CA ALA A 68 17.60 30.25 -17.52
C ALA A 68 16.07 30.19 -17.36
N ARG A 69 15.32 30.91 -18.20
CA ARG A 69 13.84 30.85 -18.24
C ARG A 69 13.35 29.48 -18.68
N ALA A 70 13.99 28.85 -19.65
CA ALA A 70 13.60 27.53 -20.14
C ALA A 70 13.76 26.45 -19.03
N VAL A 71 14.85 26.51 -18.26
CA VAL A 71 15.07 25.61 -17.11
C VAL A 71 13.99 25.81 -16.04
N LEU A 72 13.70 27.05 -15.65
CA LEU A 72 12.65 27.34 -14.66
C LEU A 72 11.24 26.95 -15.16
N ALA A 73 10.97 27.10 -16.46
CA ALA A 73 9.73 26.61 -17.06
C ALA A 73 9.65 25.08 -17.06
N ALA A 74 10.78 24.38 -17.27
CA ALA A 74 10.82 22.92 -17.18
C ALA A 74 10.58 22.42 -15.75
N GLU A 75 11.16 23.09 -14.75
CA GLU A 75 10.88 22.82 -13.33
C GLU A 75 9.38 23.00 -13.04
N SER A 76 8.79 24.12 -13.45
CA SER A 76 7.36 24.38 -13.24
C SER A 76 6.47 23.35 -13.91
N ARG A 77 6.81 22.90 -15.14
CA ARG A 77 6.10 21.79 -15.80
C ARG A 77 6.22 20.48 -15.03
N ALA A 78 7.40 20.15 -14.55
CA ALA A 78 7.59 18.92 -13.74
C ALA A 78 6.76 18.94 -12.45
N LEU A 79 6.72 20.08 -11.76
CA LEU A 79 5.87 20.27 -10.58
C LEU A 79 4.38 20.21 -10.91
N ALA A 80 3.95 20.77 -12.05
CA ALA A 80 2.57 20.70 -12.50
C ALA A 80 2.14 19.26 -12.84
N VAL A 81 3.02 18.48 -13.47
CA VAL A 81 2.77 17.05 -13.73
C VAL A 81 2.65 16.29 -12.41
N ALA A 82 3.54 16.52 -11.44
CA ALA A 82 3.47 15.91 -10.11
C ALA A 82 2.17 16.30 -9.37
N ALA A 83 1.75 17.57 -9.45
CA ALA A 83 0.50 18.06 -8.86
C ALA A 83 -0.74 17.46 -9.55
N ALA A 84 -0.71 17.26 -10.87
CA ALA A 84 -1.78 16.60 -11.60
C ALA A 84 -1.98 15.15 -11.16
N PHE A 85 -0.90 14.39 -10.93
CA PHE A 85 -0.98 13.06 -10.33
C PHE A 85 -1.58 13.06 -8.93
N ALA A 86 -1.28 14.07 -8.12
CA ALA A 86 -1.87 14.21 -6.78
C ALA A 86 -3.36 14.57 -6.82
N GLN A 87 -3.82 15.32 -7.84
CA GLN A 87 -5.24 15.65 -8.06
C GLN A 87 -6.02 14.51 -8.73
N GLU A 88 -5.38 13.67 -9.54
CA GLU A 88 -6.02 12.52 -10.21
C GLU A 88 -6.61 11.53 -9.21
N TYR A 89 -6.09 11.50 -7.98
CA TYR A 89 -6.57 10.66 -6.89
C TYR A 89 -7.21 11.45 -5.74
N ALA A 90 -7.72 12.66 -5.99
CA ALA A 90 -8.54 13.36 -5.02
C ALA A 90 -9.94 12.71 -4.96
N GLY A 91 -10.41 12.41 -3.74
CA GLY A 91 -11.72 11.79 -3.55
C GLY A 91 -11.73 10.77 -2.43
N THR A 92 -12.73 9.90 -2.43
CA THR A 92 -12.88 8.83 -1.45
C THR A 92 -12.81 7.47 -2.13
N LEU A 93 -11.80 6.68 -1.77
CA LEU A 93 -11.67 5.28 -2.15
C LEU A 93 -12.43 4.41 -1.14
N ARG A 94 -13.52 3.76 -1.57
CA ARG A 94 -14.28 2.81 -0.76
C ARG A 94 -13.75 1.41 -0.98
N LEU A 95 -12.99 0.90 0.00
CA LEU A 95 -12.28 -0.36 -0.09
C LEU A 95 -12.88 -1.41 0.84
N GLY A 96 -13.41 -2.47 0.27
CA GLY A 96 -13.91 -3.62 1.01
C GLY A 96 -12.78 -4.44 1.62
N THR A 97 -12.84 -4.68 2.94
CA THR A 97 -11.85 -5.47 3.66
C THR A 97 -12.46 -6.72 4.26
N SER A 98 -11.63 -7.73 4.48
CA SER A 98 -11.98 -8.91 5.26
C SER A 98 -11.14 -8.98 6.53
N ALA A 99 -11.72 -9.49 7.60
CA ALA A 99 -10.95 -9.85 8.77
C ALA A 99 -9.73 -10.69 8.35
N GLY A 100 -8.54 -10.33 8.82
CA GLY A 100 -7.36 -11.14 8.63
C GLY A 100 -6.41 -10.74 7.49
N LEU A 101 -6.52 -9.55 6.94
CA LEU A 101 -5.46 -9.00 6.10
C LEU A 101 -4.21 -8.67 6.92
N GLY A 102 -4.37 -8.45 8.24
CA GLY A 102 -3.24 -8.21 9.15
C GLY A 102 -2.38 -7.02 8.72
N SER A 103 -1.08 -7.13 8.94
CA SER A 103 -0.09 -6.10 8.57
C SER A 103 -0.09 -5.75 7.07
N ARG A 104 -0.55 -6.65 6.21
CA ARG A 104 -0.64 -6.36 4.77
C ARG A 104 -1.63 -5.24 4.44
N LEU A 105 -2.73 -5.11 5.21
CA LEU A 105 -3.64 -3.97 5.04
C LEU A 105 -2.96 -2.66 5.45
N ASP A 106 -2.24 -2.67 6.57
CA ASP A 106 -1.51 -1.50 7.05
C ASP A 106 -0.47 -1.05 6.01
N ASP A 107 0.29 -1.99 5.45
CA ASP A 107 1.28 -1.70 4.38
C ASP A 107 0.65 -1.12 3.11
N VAL A 108 -0.53 -1.62 2.71
CA VAL A 108 -1.29 -1.06 1.57
C VAL A 108 -1.76 0.36 1.89
N LEU A 109 -2.32 0.60 3.08
CA LEU A 109 -2.78 1.93 3.49
C LEU A 109 -1.63 2.93 3.59
N ASP A 110 -0.50 2.53 4.15
CA ASP A 110 0.72 3.32 4.18
C ASP A 110 1.23 3.67 2.78
N ALA A 111 1.18 2.70 1.86
CA ALA A 111 1.59 2.92 0.48
C ALA A 111 0.63 3.86 -0.26
N LEU A 112 -0.67 3.79 0.02
CA LEU A 112 -1.68 4.73 -0.50
C LEU A 112 -1.46 6.13 0.05
N ALA A 113 -1.27 6.27 1.37
CA ALA A 113 -1.05 7.58 2.02
C ALA A 113 0.20 8.30 1.48
N ARG A 114 1.27 7.55 1.19
CA ARG A 114 2.49 8.14 0.59
C ARG A 114 2.30 8.57 -0.86
N ARG A 115 1.52 7.82 -1.66
CA ARG A 115 1.34 8.08 -3.10
C ARG A 115 0.24 9.06 -3.41
N ALA A 116 -0.77 9.12 -2.56
CA ALA A 116 -1.95 9.97 -2.71
C ALA A 116 -2.38 10.57 -1.36
N PRO A 117 -1.65 11.57 -0.83
CA PRO A 117 -1.90 12.13 0.51
C PRO A 117 -3.28 12.79 0.67
N HIS A 118 -3.94 13.13 -0.43
CA HIS A 118 -5.26 13.76 -0.45
C HIS A 118 -6.41 12.77 -0.67
N LEU A 119 -6.10 11.47 -0.83
CA LEU A 119 -7.09 10.42 -0.99
C LEU A 119 -7.65 10.03 0.38
N ALA A 120 -8.95 10.20 0.58
CA ALA A 120 -9.63 9.61 1.73
C ALA A 120 -9.88 8.12 1.46
N VAL A 121 -9.54 7.24 2.42
CA VAL A 121 -9.80 5.80 2.31
C VAL A 121 -10.87 5.41 3.32
N GLU A 122 -12.02 4.94 2.82
CA GLU A 122 -13.11 4.39 3.61
C GLU A 122 -13.05 2.86 3.57
N LEU A 123 -12.82 2.25 4.74
CA LEU A 123 -12.76 0.79 4.86
C LEU A 123 -14.13 0.22 5.20
N VAL A 124 -14.58 -0.76 4.43
CA VAL A 124 -15.88 -1.40 4.61
C VAL A 124 -15.70 -2.87 4.93
N ALA A 125 -16.03 -3.24 6.17
CA ALA A 125 -16.04 -4.63 6.64
C ALA A 125 -17.45 -5.22 6.48
N ALA A 126 -17.59 -6.26 5.65
CA ALA A 126 -18.84 -6.97 5.41
C ALA A 126 -18.54 -8.42 4.96
N PRO A 127 -19.53 -9.34 4.95
CA PRO A 127 -19.37 -10.67 4.35
C PRO A 127 -18.92 -10.60 2.89
N THR A 128 -18.17 -11.61 2.43
CA THR A 128 -17.55 -11.59 1.09
C THR A 128 -18.58 -11.40 -0.03
N GLY A 129 -19.73 -12.11 0.03
CA GLY A 129 -20.78 -11.97 -0.96
C GLY A 129 -21.31 -10.54 -1.06
N GLU A 130 -21.67 -9.94 0.08
CA GLU A 130 -22.14 -8.55 0.14
C GLU A 130 -21.12 -7.55 -0.43
N ARG A 131 -19.83 -7.73 -0.13
CA ARG A 131 -18.78 -6.87 -0.68
C ARG A 131 -18.63 -7.02 -2.19
N LEU A 132 -18.75 -8.24 -2.73
CA LEU A 132 -18.77 -8.50 -4.16
C LEU A 132 -19.97 -7.85 -4.85
N ASP A 133 -21.15 -7.96 -4.27
CA ASP A 133 -22.37 -7.32 -4.77
C ASP A 133 -22.23 -5.79 -4.78
N ARG A 134 -21.64 -5.22 -3.72
CA ARG A 134 -21.37 -3.78 -3.63
C ARG A 134 -20.33 -3.28 -4.62
N VAL A 135 -19.31 -4.10 -4.97
CA VAL A 135 -18.38 -3.79 -6.05
C VAL A 135 -19.08 -3.84 -7.40
N ALA A 136 -19.90 -4.86 -7.66
CA ALA A 136 -20.69 -4.97 -8.90
C ALA A 136 -21.65 -3.77 -9.07
N ALA A 137 -22.31 -3.35 -7.99
CA ALA A 137 -23.20 -2.18 -7.96
C ALA A 137 -22.45 -0.83 -7.99
N GLY A 138 -21.11 -0.80 -7.82
CA GLY A 138 -20.31 0.43 -7.79
C GLY A 138 -20.39 1.23 -6.48
N SER A 139 -20.96 0.66 -5.42
CA SER A 139 -20.97 1.26 -4.07
C SER A 139 -19.69 0.95 -3.28
N LEU A 140 -18.87 0.03 -3.75
CA LEU A 140 -17.47 -0.15 -3.40
C LEU A 140 -16.61 -0.02 -4.66
N ASP A 141 -15.44 0.60 -4.54
CA ASP A 141 -14.47 0.74 -5.63
C ASP A 141 -13.72 -0.55 -5.88
N ALA A 142 -13.34 -1.24 -4.82
CA ALA A 142 -12.64 -2.51 -4.84
C ALA A 142 -12.85 -3.29 -3.55
N THR A 143 -12.53 -4.58 -3.53
CA THR A 143 -12.48 -5.37 -2.31
C THR A 143 -11.42 -6.45 -2.35
N PHE A 144 -10.79 -6.72 -1.21
CA PHE A 144 -9.92 -7.88 -1.06
C PHE A 144 -10.74 -9.15 -0.85
N VAL A 145 -10.39 -10.20 -1.57
CA VAL A 145 -11.03 -11.53 -1.45
C VAL A 145 -9.99 -12.63 -1.47
N ARG A 146 -10.26 -13.75 -0.79
CA ARG A 146 -9.38 -14.91 -0.76
C ARG A 146 -10.04 -16.10 -1.43
N GLY A 147 -9.24 -16.81 -2.27
CA GLY A 147 -9.68 -18.05 -2.92
C GLY A 147 -10.87 -17.89 -3.87
N ALA A 148 -11.27 -16.66 -4.18
CA ALA A 148 -12.35 -16.42 -5.15
C ALA A 148 -11.83 -16.57 -6.58
N ARG A 149 -12.63 -17.20 -7.43
CA ARG A 149 -12.41 -17.29 -8.87
C ARG A 149 -13.43 -16.43 -9.57
N GLY A 150 -12.97 -15.66 -10.56
CA GLY A 150 -13.80 -14.66 -11.20
C GLY A 150 -14.61 -15.13 -12.37
N GLY A 151 -15.65 -14.33 -12.66
CA GLY A 151 -16.51 -14.43 -13.84
C GLY A 151 -17.58 -13.34 -13.81
N GLY A 152 -18.17 -13.03 -14.96
CA GLY A 152 -19.24 -12.06 -15.09
C GLY A 152 -18.77 -10.60 -14.92
N ALA A 153 -19.52 -9.81 -14.15
CA ALA A 153 -19.31 -8.38 -13.97
C ALA A 153 -18.06 -8.01 -13.13
N LEU A 154 -17.38 -9.00 -12.55
CA LEU A 154 -16.25 -8.79 -11.64
C LEU A 154 -14.95 -9.35 -12.21
N ARG A 155 -13.86 -8.60 -12.02
CA ARG A 155 -12.50 -8.98 -12.35
C ARG A 155 -11.70 -9.16 -11.07
N PHE A 156 -10.98 -10.29 -10.97
CA PHE A 156 -10.13 -10.64 -9.84
C PHE A 156 -8.67 -10.55 -10.27
N LEU A 157 -7.92 -9.73 -9.58
CA LEU A 157 -6.49 -9.50 -9.82
C LEU A 157 -5.72 -10.19 -8.70
N PRO A 158 -5.02 -11.29 -8.97
CA PRO A 158 -4.20 -11.96 -7.96
C PRO A 158 -3.15 -10.99 -7.40
N LEU A 159 -2.94 -11.02 -6.08
CA LEU A 159 -1.97 -10.18 -5.39
C LEU A 159 -0.85 -11.00 -4.77
N TRP A 160 -1.19 -11.85 -3.79
CA TRP A 160 -0.22 -12.67 -3.04
C TRP A 160 -0.86 -13.94 -2.54
N GLU A 161 -0.02 -14.92 -2.22
CA GLU A 161 -0.42 -16.11 -1.49
C GLU A 161 -0.48 -15.80 0.02
N GLU A 162 -1.52 -16.31 0.65
CA GLU A 162 -1.75 -16.17 2.09
C GLU A 162 -1.65 -17.53 2.76
N PRO A 163 -0.49 -17.87 3.35
CA PRO A 163 -0.29 -19.14 4.02
C PRO A 163 -1.20 -19.29 5.23
N LEU A 164 -1.57 -20.55 5.53
CA LEU A 164 -2.32 -20.91 6.71
C LEU A 164 -1.41 -21.64 7.70
N VAL A 165 -1.59 -21.34 8.97
CA VAL A 165 -0.99 -22.05 10.08
C VAL A 165 -2.05 -22.75 10.92
N ILE A 166 -1.70 -23.88 11.51
CA ILE A 166 -2.54 -24.65 12.42
C ILE A 166 -2.46 -24.01 13.80
N ALA A 167 -3.62 -23.70 14.39
CA ALA A 167 -3.73 -23.24 15.77
C ALA A 167 -4.25 -24.37 16.66
N LEU A 168 -3.54 -24.67 17.73
CA LEU A 168 -3.86 -25.75 18.68
C LEU A 168 -3.45 -25.35 20.11
N PRO A 169 -3.95 -26.04 21.17
CA PRO A 169 -3.56 -25.71 22.55
C PRO A 169 -2.05 -25.78 22.73
N ALA A 170 -1.44 -24.76 23.32
CA ALA A 170 0.01 -24.70 23.54
C ALA A 170 0.54 -25.87 24.38
N ARG A 171 -0.31 -26.47 25.26
CA ARG A 171 0.01 -27.67 26.09
C ARG A 171 -0.09 -29.00 25.32
N HIS A 172 -0.66 -29.02 24.13
CA HIS A 172 -0.84 -30.25 23.35
C HIS A 172 0.50 -30.77 22.84
N ARG A 173 0.68 -32.09 22.76
CA ARG A 173 1.95 -32.71 22.33
C ARG A 173 2.40 -32.25 20.95
N LEU A 174 1.44 -32.02 20.01
CA LEU A 174 1.73 -31.59 18.66
C LEU A 174 2.25 -30.13 18.59
N SER A 175 2.03 -29.32 19.62
CA SER A 175 2.53 -27.94 19.67
C SER A 175 4.03 -27.82 19.93
N ARG A 176 4.69 -28.94 20.41
CA ARG A 176 6.11 -28.95 20.75
C ARG A 176 7.01 -29.00 19.52
N GLY A 177 6.52 -29.53 18.41
CA GLY A 177 7.21 -29.58 17.11
C GLY A 177 7.35 -28.22 16.44
N ARG A 178 8.18 -28.14 15.41
CA ARG A 178 8.28 -26.95 14.53
C ARG A 178 7.12 -26.86 13.56
N ASP A 179 6.52 -27.98 13.19
CA ASP A 179 5.41 -28.18 12.27
C ASP A 179 4.46 -29.28 12.77
N VAL A 180 3.32 -29.45 12.12
CA VAL A 180 2.32 -30.47 12.44
C VAL A 180 1.92 -31.22 11.19
N ALA A 181 2.03 -32.56 11.20
CA ALA A 181 1.45 -33.38 10.15
C ALA A 181 -0.07 -33.33 10.23
N LEU A 182 -0.76 -33.09 9.11
CA LEU A 182 -2.21 -33.01 9.12
C LEU A 182 -2.86 -34.30 9.61
N ALA A 183 -2.31 -35.47 9.26
CA ALA A 183 -2.80 -36.77 9.72
C ALA A 183 -2.84 -36.89 11.25
N ASP A 184 -1.93 -36.24 11.97
CA ASP A 184 -1.89 -36.26 13.46
C ASP A 184 -3.09 -35.48 14.07
N LEU A 185 -3.78 -34.67 13.30
CA LEU A 185 -4.97 -33.90 13.70
C LEU A 185 -6.27 -34.70 13.57
N ALA A 186 -6.24 -35.88 12.94
CA ALA A 186 -7.44 -36.70 12.70
C ALA A 186 -8.29 -36.94 13.97
N PRO A 187 -7.71 -37.19 15.18
CA PRO A 187 -8.51 -37.40 16.39
C PRO A 187 -9.03 -36.11 17.04
N LEU A 188 -8.63 -34.96 16.56
CA LEU A 188 -8.98 -33.67 17.16
C LEU A 188 -10.12 -32.97 16.39
N PRO A 189 -11.17 -32.49 17.09
CA PRO A 189 -12.24 -31.76 16.43
C PRO A 189 -11.74 -30.44 15.82
N LEU A 190 -12.15 -30.17 14.57
CA LEU A 190 -11.86 -28.94 13.84
C LEU A 190 -12.88 -27.87 14.12
N ARG A 191 -12.44 -26.72 14.61
CA ARG A 191 -13.23 -25.49 14.68
C ARG A 191 -13.00 -24.67 13.40
N LEU A 192 -13.97 -24.61 12.52
CA LEU A 192 -13.88 -23.86 11.29
C LEU A 192 -15.12 -23.00 11.10
N VAL A 193 -14.96 -21.85 10.46
CA VAL A 193 -16.12 -21.04 10.04
C VAL A 193 -16.98 -21.84 9.08
N PRO A 194 -18.32 -21.73 9.18
CA PRO A 194 -19.23 -22.44 8.28
C PRO A 194 -18.89 -22.17 6.81
N ARG A 195 -19.00 -23.21 5.98
CA ARG A 195 -18.65 -23.16 4.56
C ARG A 195 -19.34 -22.01 3.81
N HIS A 196 -20.60 -21.68 4.13
CA HIS A 196 -21.33 -20.57 3.50
C HIS A 196 -20.71 -19.20 3.77
N ARG A 197 -19.94 -19.05 4.87
CA ARG A 197 -19.22 -17.79 5.18
C ARG A 197 -17.86 -17.68 4.50
N ASN A 198 -17.17 -18.81 4.32
CA ASN A 198 -15.86 -18.85 3.66
C ASN A 198 -15.69 -20.19 2.93
N PRO A 199 -16.30 -20.37 1.74
CA PRO A 199 -16.23 -21.61 1.00
C PRO A 199 -14.80 -22.03 0.65
N ALA A 200 -13.97 -21.07 0.20
CA ALA A 200 -12.61 -21.32 -0.24
C ALA A 200 -11.73 -21.90 0.89
N LEU A 201 -11.84 -21.36 2.10
CA LEU A 201 -11.10 -21.86 3.26
C LEU A 201 -11.61 -23.25 3.66
N ALA A 202 -12.93 -23.43 3.71
CA ALA A 202 -13.52 -24.70 4.10
C ALA A 202 -13.14 -25.81 3.12
N ASP A 203 -13.22 -25.56 1.82
CA ASP A 203 -12.90 -26.52 0.78
C ASP A 203 -11.40 -26.84 0.74
N LEU A 204 -10.51 -25.85 0.94
CA LEU A 204 -9.08 -26.06 1.04
C LEU A 204 -8.71 -26.97 2.23
N VAL A 205 -9.25 -26.66 3.41
CA VAL A 205 -8.95 -27.45 4.63
C VAL A 205 -9.51 -28.86 4.53
N ALA A 206 -10.76 -29.00 4.08
CA ALA A 206 -11.36 -30.32 3.90
C ALA A 206 -10.64 -31.16 2.82
N GLY A 207 -10.19 -30.51 1.74
CA GLY A 207 -9.37 -31.14 0.71
C GLY A 207 -8.04 -31.65 1.27
N ALA A 208 -7.34 -30.80 2.01
CA ALA A 208 -6.07 -31.14 2.63
C ALA A 208 -6.18 -32.29 3.66
N CYS A 209 -7.25 -32.32 4.46
CA CYS A 209 -7.52 -33.43 5.38
C CYS A 209 -7.77 -34.74 4.62
N ARG A 210 -8.56 -34.71 3.53
CA ARG A 210 -8.80 -35.90 2.70
C ARG A 210 -7.51 -36.44 2.06
N GLU A 211 -6.66 -35.56 1.57
CA GLU A 211 -5.35 -35.92 1.02
C GLU A 211 -4.40 -36.51 2.09
N ALA A 212 -4.58 -36.07 3.36
CA ALA A 212 -3.88 -36.64 4.52
C ALA A 212 -4.53 -37.94 5.05
N GLY A 213 -5.57 -38.48 4.38
CA GLY A 213 -6.19 -39.75 4.68
C GLY A 213 -7.31 -39.73 5.72
N PHE A 214 -7.86 -38.55 6.04
CA PHE A 214 -8.96 -38.46 7.03
C PHE A 214 -10.02 -37.41 6.68
N ALA A 215 -11.22 -37.58 7.25
CA ALA A 215 -12.24 -36.54 7.27
C ALA A 215 -12.17 -35.80 8.62
N PRO A 216 -12.15 -34.44 8.62
CA PRO A 216 -12.06 -33.72 9.88
C PRO A 216 -13.29 -33.93 10.74
N LEU A 217 -13.10 -34.21 12.04
CA LEU A 217 -14.16 -34.29 13.01
C LEU A 217 -14.77 -32.90 13.20
N PRO A 218 -16.13 -32.73 13.09
CA PRO A 218 -16.77 -31.46 13.35
C PRO A 218 -16.55 -31.02 14.80
N GLY A 219 -15.96 -29.85 14.97
CA GLY A 219 -15.85 -29.18 16.27
C GLY A 219 -17.00 -28.20 16.52
N PRO A 220 -17.07 -27.63 17.72
CA PRO A 220 -17.97 -26.51 17.97
C PRO A 220 -17.74 -25.38 16.94
N PRO A 221 -18.80 -24.67 16.53
CA PRO A 221 -18.67 -23.65 15.51
C PRO A 221 -17.70 -22.56 15.93
N ALA A 222 -16.91 -22.06 14.94
CA ALA A 222 -16.03 -20.93 15.16
C ALA A 222 -16.83 -19.64 15.25
N GLY A 223 -16.59 -18.87 16.31
CA GLY A 223 -17.07 -17.50 16.48
C GLY A 223 -16.12 -16.48 15.84
N SER A 224 -15.85 -15.39 16.56
CA SER A 224 -14.75 -14.50 16.20
C SER A 224 -13.42 -15.27 16.30
N LEU A 225 -12.38 -14.79 15.62
CA LEU A 225 -11.05 -15.43 15.74
C LEU A 225 -10.57 -15.41 17.20
N HIS A 226 -10.79 -14.30 17.90
CA HIS A 226 -10.41 -14.16 19.30
C HIS A 226 -11.10 -15.23 20.18
N ASP A 227 -12.42 -15.37 20.07
CA ASP A 227 -13.20 -16.33 20.86
C ASP A 227 -12.80 -17.78 20.52
N THR A 228 -12.54 -18.04 19.23
CA THR A 228 -12.11 -19.37 18.78
C THR A 228 -10.77 -19.75 19.39
N LEU A 229 -9.79 -18.84 19.38
CA LEU A 229 -8.47 -19.07 19.98
C LEU A 229 -8.56 -19.18 21.52
N ALA A 230 -9.38 -18.36 22.17
CA ALA A 230 -9.61 -18.45 23.59
C ALA A 230 -10.22 -19.82 23.97
N ALA A 231 -11.21 -20.30 23.21
CA ALA A 231 -11.83 -21.61 23.42
C ALA A 231 -10.83 -22.79 23.18
N ILE A 232 -9.95 -22.69 22.18
CA ILE A 232 -8.87 -23.67 21.94
C ILE A 232 -7.89 -23.68 23.12
N GLY A 233 -7.51 -22.50 23.62
CA GLY A 233 -6.56 -22.41 24.74
C GLY A 233 -7.08 -22.88 26.08
N ALA A 234 -8.39 -22.79 26.32
CA ALA A 234 -9.04 -23.07 27.62
C ALA A 234 -9.76 -24.42 27.68
N GLY A 235 -10.28 -24.91 26.56
CA GLY A 235 -11.18 -26.06 26.48
C GLY A 235 -10.48 -27.41 26.20
N PRO A 236 -11.29 -28.45 25.87
CA PRO A 236 -10.78 -29.70 25.33
C PRO A 236 -9.95 -29.47 24.05
N PRO A 237 -8.99 -30.37 23.75
CA PRO A 237 -8.14 -30.21 22.58
C PRO A 237 -8.97 -30.16 21.28
N THR A 238 -8.92 -29.01 20.63
CA THR A 238 -9.47 -28.76 19.29
C THR A 238 -8.45 -27.97 18.48
N TRP A 239 -8.62 -27.89 17.19
CA TRP A 239 -7.73 -27.14 16.33
C TRP A 239 -8.52 -26.26 15.33
N THR A 240 -7.83 -25.30 14.77
CA THR A 240 -8.32 -24.48 13.64
C THR A 240 -7.15 -24.09 12.74
N VAL A 241 -7.44 -23.43 11.63
CA VAL A 241 -6.46 -22.78 10.78
C VAL A 241 -6.61 -21.28 10.87
N VAL A 242 -5.49 -20.57 10.79
CA VAL A 242 -5.40 -19.11 10.85
C VAL A 242 -4.47 -18.64 9.75
N TYR A 243 -4.73 -17.50 9.15
CA TYR A 243 -3.80 -16.90 8.20
C TYR A 243 -2.51 -16.51 8.89
N ALA A 244 -1.36 -16.78 8.27
CA ALA A 244 -0.06 -16.54 8.87
C ALA A 244 0.15 -15.04 9.22
N SER A 245 -0.35 -14.14 8.38
CA SER A 245 -0.34 -12.69 8.64
C SER A 245 -1.07 -12.31 9.93
N GLN A 246 -2.21 -12.96 10.21
CA GLN A 246 -2.92 -12.76 11.48
C GLN A 246 -2.19 -13.38 12.66
N ALA A 247 -1.70 -14.62 12.48
CA ALA A 247 -0.99 -15.33 13.55
C ALA A 247 0.25 -14.56 14.04
N GLY A 248 0.94 -13.86 13.12
CA GLY A 248 2.09 -13.02 13.43
C GLY A 248 1.78 -11.83 14.36
N GLN A 249 0.56 -11.31 14.30
CA GLN A 249 0.09 -10.19 15.13
C GLN A 249 -0.50 -10.66 16.47
N LEU A 250 -0.94 -11.92 16.56
CA LEU A 250 -1.57 -12.48 17.73
C LEU A 250 -0.53 -13.17 18.63
N ARG A 251 -0.62 -12.93 19.92
CA ARG A 251 0.24 -13.58 20.93
C ARG A 251 -0.61 -14.25 22.03
N PRO A 252 -1.46 -15.22 21.68
CA PRO A 252 -2.27 -15.91 22.68
C PRO A 252 -1.38 -16.80 23.54
N ALA A 253 -1.36 -16.57 24.85
CA ALA A 253 -0.49 -17.31 25.78
C ALA A 253 -0.77 -18.84 25.82
N ARG A 254 -1.97 -19.28 25.41
CA ARG A 254 -2.43 -20.67 25.54
C ARG A 254 -2.62 -21.39 24.20
N VAL A 255 -2.27 -20.76 23.08
CA VAL A 255 -2.40 -21.32 21.73
C VAL A 255 -1.05 -21.27 21.03
N ALA A 256 -0.68 -22.34 20.38
CA ALA A 256 0.50 -22.40 19.53
C ALA A 256 0.08 -22.38 18.05
N PHE A 257 0.81 -21.64 17.25
CA PHE A 257 0.70 -21.63 15.80
C PHE A 257 1.83 -22.47 15.18
N ARG A 258 1.49 -23.40 14.30
CA ARG A 258 2.46 -24.27 13.62
C ARG A 258 2.13 -24.40 12.15
N PRO A 259 3.09 -24.32 11.24
CA PRO A 259 2.85 -24.63 9.84
C PRO A 259 2.50 -26.11 9.65
N PRO A 260 1.69 -26.46 8.66
CA PRO A 260 1.48 -27.84 8.27
C PRO A 260 2.78 -28.43 7.69
N ARG A 261 3.08 -29.68 8.06
CA ARG A 261 4.27 -30.41 7.59
C ARG A 261 4.16 -30.78 6.14
N GLY A 262 5.24 -30.58 5.37
CA GLY A 262 5.42 -31.13 4.03
C GLY A 262 4.63 -30.41 2.93
N ARG A 263 3.73 -29.49 3.25
CA ARG A 263 2.99 -28.67 2.27
C ARG A 263 2.58 -27.33 2.85
N THR A 264 2.54 -26.33 2.00
CA THR A 264 1.95 -25.04 2.35
C THR A 264 0.46 -25.07 1.99
N LEU A 265 -0.40 -24.86 2.99
CA LEU A 265 -1.80 -24.54 2.75
C LEU A 265 -1.88 -23.04 2.55
N ALA A 266 -2.31 -22.59 1.39
CA ALA A 266 -2.43 -21.18 1.09
C ALA A 266 -3.67 -20.85 0.28
N LEU A 267 -4.16 -19.64 0.42
CA LEU A 267 -5.19 -19.08 -0.44
C LEU A 267 -4.65 -17.83 -1.12
N THR A 268 -4.84 -17.75 -2.43
CA THR A 268 -4.53 -16.52 -3.16
C THR A 268 -5.45 -15.41 -2.69
N THR A 269 -4.89 -14.30 -2.24
CA THR A 269 -5.61 -13.05 -2.04
C THR A 269 -5.63 -12.27 -3.34
N ALA A 270 -6.80 -11.82 -3.75
CA ALA A 270 -7.00 -11.03 -4.96
C ALA A 270 -7.70 -9.71 -4.64
N LEU A 271 -7.42 -8.69 -5.45
CA LEU A 271 -8.21 -7.46 -5.52
C LEU A 271 -9.35 -7.68 -6.53
N CYS A 272 -10.57 -7.56 -6.06
CA CYS A 272 -11.76 -7.62 -6.89
C CYS A 272 -12.22 -6.21 -7.25
N VAL A 273 -12.44 -5.97 -8.55
CA VAL A 273 -12.96 -4.72 -9.11
C VAL A 273 -14.04 -5.03 -10.16
N ARG A 274 -14.78 -4.03 -10.62
CA ARG A 274 -15.67 -4.21 -11.78
C ARG A 274 -14.86 -4.57 -13.03
N ALA A 275 -15.37 -5.47 -13.84
CA ALA A 275 -14.74 -5.88 -15.10
C ALA A 275 -14.80 -4.76 -16.14
N GLU A 276 -16.00 -4.18 -16.31
CA GLU A 276 -16.27 -3.01 -17.14
C GLU A 276 -16.23 -1.75 -16.27
N ALA A 277 -15.59 -0.70 -16.74
CA ALA A 277 -15.38 0.57 -16.02
C ALA A 277 -14.80 0.37 -14.60
N PRO A 278 -13.58 -0.17 -14.45
CA PRO A 278 -12.93 -0.29 -13.17
C PRO A 278 -12.74 1.09 -12.54
N THR A 279 -12.61 1.11 -11.21
CA THR A 279 -12.36 2.36 -10.46
C THR A 279 -11.14 3.11 -11.00
N PRO A 280 -11.18 4.47 -11.06
CA PRO A 280 -10.00 5.27 -11.44
C PRO A 280 -8.81 5.05 -10.48
N PHE A 281 -9.06 4.58 -9.26
CA PHE A 281 -8.01 4.27 -8.28
C PHE A 281 -7.29 2.94 -8.54
N LEU A 282 -7.66 2.17 -9.56
CA LEU A 282 -7.08 0.84 -9.81
C LEU A 282 -5.56 0.86 -10.00
N PRO A 283 -4.94 1.76 -10.80
CA PRO A 283 -3.49 1.82 -10.93
C PRO A 283 -2.78 2.07 -9.59
N LEU A 284 -3.32 3.00 -8.79
CA LEU A 284 -2.81 3.33 -7.46
C LEU A 284 -2.92 2.14 -6.51
N LEU A 285 -4.08 1.47 -6.46
CA LEU A 285 -4.30 0.27 -5.64
C LEU A 285 -3.34 -0.85 -6.00
N ARG A 286 -3.14 -1.11 -7.30
CA ARG A 286 -2.18 -2.14 -7.76
C ARG A 286 -0.76 -1.82 -7.32
N ALA A 287 -0.32 -0.57 -7.48
CA ALA A 287 1.01 -0.14 -7.06
C ALA A 287 1.19 -0.22 -5.52
N ALA A 288 0.15 0.10 -4.75
CA ALA A 288 0.17 -0.03 -3.30
C ALA A 288 0.21 -1.51 -2.84
N CYS A 289 -0.58 -2.38 -3.48
CA CYS A 289 -0.59 -3.80 -3.19
C CYS A 289 0.73 -4.50 -3.56
N ALA A 290 1.36 -4.14 -4.67
CA ALA A 290 2.67 -4.67 -5.06
C ALA A 290 3.73 -4.31 -4.01
N ALA A 291 3.79 -3.04 -3.59
CA ALA A 291 4.72 -2.59 -2.55
C ALA A 291 4.48 -3.24 -1.17
N ALA A 292 3.27 -3.71 -0.88
CA ALA A 292 2.96 -4.48 0.33
C ALA A 292 3.33 -5.97 0.18
N GLY A 293 3.25 -6.53 -1.04
CA GLY A 293 3.68 -7.89 -1.35
C GLY A 293 5.18 -8.08 -1.11
N ASP A 294 6.00 -7.22 -1.70
CA ASP A 294 7.47 -7.28 -1.65
C ASP A 294 8.06 -7.26 -0.23
N ARG A 295 7.33 -6.72 0.76
CA ARG A 295 7.80 -6.65 2.16
C ARG A 295 7.60 -7.96 2.94
N HIS A 296 6.84 -8.88 2.41
CA HIS A 296 6.45 -10.11 3.11
C HIS A 296 6.96 -11.39 2.40
N GLU A 297 7.69 -11.26 1.30
CA GLU A 297 8.50 -12.29 0.68
C GLU A 297 9.90 -12.33 1.30
#